data_363691e303a1cfd14390c242b8f36e1e
#
_entry.id   363691e303a1cfd14390c242b8f36e1e
#
_cell.length_a   1.000
_cell.length_b   1.000
_cell.length_c   1.000
_cell.angle_alpha   90.00
_cell.angle_beta   90.00
_cell.angle_gamma   90.00
#
_symmetry.space_group_name_H-M   'P 1'
#
loop_
_entity.id
_entity.type
_entity.pdbx_description
1 polymer ?
#
loop_
_entity_poly.entity_id
_entity_poly.type
_entity_poly.pdbx_seq_one_letter_code
_entity_poly.pdbx_strand_id
1 'polypeptide(L)'
;QPDCSLLYSSPKKCYVEKGNDRLYDHIKNHVRYDVEMVEDLTTLDALCLKVAICNFDGAHLSFDYFRGKYKDRIKIVTSGNIWFDFIAPNADKGMGLKAIAAHLGVLPDECMTFGDQYNDIEMLSFTPHSYAMANCAEGVERYAAHQTETVEEQLRMLL
;
A
#
# COMPACT_ATOMS: atom_id res chain seq x y z
N GLN A 1 2.25 25.12 -4.67
CA GLN A 1 2.00 23.67 -4.64
C GLN A 1 3.20 22.98 -3.98
N PRO A 2 2.99 21.92 -3.18
CA PRO A 2 4.10 21.14 -2.67
C PRO A 2 4.95 20.59 -3.81
N ASP A 3 6.28 20.55 -3.62
CA ASP A 3 7.19 19.90 -4.57
C ASP A 3 7.05 18.38 -4.41
N CYS A 4 6.29 17.76 -5.30
CA CYS A 4 6.03 16.33 -5.26
C CYS A 4 5.80 15.78 -6.67
N SER A 5 6.16 14.52 -6.84
CA SER A 5 6.01 13.78 -8.09
C SER A 5 4.90 12.72 -7.97
N LEU A 6 4.31 12.38 -9.11
CA LEU A 6 3.12 11.55 -9.21
C LEU A 6 3.48 10.22 -9.90
N LEU A 7 3.12 9.11 -9.24
CA LEU A 7 3.23 7.76 -9.80
C LEU A 7 1.82 7.22 -10.04
N TYR A 8 1.50 6.95 -11.30
CA TYR A 8 0.26 6.28 -11.68
C TYR A 8 0.50 4.77 -11.74
N SER A 9 -0.28 3.99 -11.03
CA SER A 9 -0.16 2.53 -10.99
C SER A 9 -1.32 1.87 -11.72
N SER A 10 -0.98 1.02 -12.69
CA SER A 10 -1.92 0.16 -13.42
C SER A 10 -1.68 -1.32 -13.11
N PRO A 11 -2.54 -2.25 -13.57
CA PRO A 11 -2.32 -3.69 -13.34
C PRO A 11 -1.04 -4.25 -13.94
N LYS A 12 -0.47 -3.60 -14.95
CA LYS A 12 0.68 -4.11 -15.70
C LYS A 12 1.98 -3.37 -15.38
N LYS A 13 1.93 -2.06 -15.27
CA LYS A 13 3.10 -1.20 -15.05
C LYS A 13 2.72 0.11 -14.38
N CYS A 14 3.72 0.84 -13.97
CA CYS A 14 3.58 2.20 -13.46
C CYS A 14 3.91 3.24 -14.54
N TYR A 15 3.42 4.46 -14.36
CA TYR A 15 3.68 5.58 -15.27
C TYR A 15 4.08 6.82 -14.48
N VAL A 16 5.01 7.58 -15.05
CA VAL A 16 5.51 8.85 -14.54
C VAL A 16 5.51 9.86 -15.68
N GLU A 17 5.12 11.11 -15.43
CA GLU A 17 5.23 12.15 -16.45
C GLU A 17 6.67 12.55 -16.71
N LYS A 18 6.99 12.87 -17.96
CA LYS A 18 8.27 13.43 -18.35
C LYS A 18 8.64 14.65 -17.51
N GLY A 19 9.92 14.81 -17.23
CA GLY A 19 10.43 15.83 -16.32
C GLY A 19 10.49 15.38 -14.85
N ASN A 20 10.01 14.18 -14.52
CA ASN A 20 10.15 13.58 -13.19
C ASN A 20 11.24 12.49 -13.18
N ASP A 21 12.42 12.78 -13.74
CA ASP A 21 13.50 11.81 -13.91
C ASP A 21 13.95 11.17 -12.59
N ARG A 22 14.00 11.96 -11.51
CA ARG A 22 14.34 11.45 -10.16
C ARG A 22 13.35 10.38 -9.69
N LEU A 23 12.06 10.59 -9.92
CA LEU A 23 11.03 9.59 -9.55
C LEU A 23 11.16 8.36 -10.45
N TYR A 24 11.32 8.55 -11.76
CA TYR A 24 11.49 7.45 -12.69
C TYR A 24 12.69 6.57 -12.32
N ASP A 25 13.84 7.15 -12.04
CA ASP A 25 15.04 6.42 -11.61
C ASP A 25 14.82 5.70 -10.28
N HIS A 26 14.14 6.34 -9.33
CA HIS A 26 13.81 5.73 -8.06
C HIS A 26 12.92 4.50 -8.23
N ILE A 27 11.84 4.60 -9.03
CA ILE A 27 10.92 3.47 -9.29
C ILE A 27 11.63 2.34 -10.01
N LYS A 28 12.40 2.65 -11.05
CA LYS A 28 13.09 1.66 -11.90
C LYS A 28 14.22 0.95 -11.17
N ASN A 29 15.08 1.70 -10.48
CA ASN A 29 16.35 1.18 -9.99
C ASN A 29 16.32 0.78 -8.52
N HIS A 30 15.46 1.41 -7.67
CA HIS A 30 15.37 1.11 -6.24
C HIS A 30 14.13 0.27 -5.92
N VAL A 31 12.95 0.71 -6.36
CA VAL A 31 11.70 -0.06 -6.15
C VAL A 31 11.64 -1.27 -7.09
N ARG A 32 12.27 -1.17 -8.28
CA ARG A 32 12.34 -2.22 -9.31
C ARG A 32 10.99 -2.59 -9.90
N TYR A 33 10.13 -1.60 -10.08
CA TYR A 33 8.87 -1.79 -10.81
C TYR A 33 9.07 -1.50 -12.29
N ASP A 34 8.25 -2.14 -13.13
CA ASP A 34 8.12 -1.77 -14.54
C ASP A 34 7.46 -0.40 -14.63
N VAL A 35 8.21 0.57 -15.14
CA VAL A 35 7.79 1.97 -15.22
C VAL A 35 8.09 2.56 -16.57
N GLU A 36 7.14 3.36 -17.08
CA GLU A 36 7.23 4.07 -18.36
C GLU A 36 7.03 5.57 -18.16
N MET A 37 7.81 6.38 -18.91
CA MET A 37 7.58 7.82 -18.97
C MET A 37 6.57 8.16 -20.05
N VAL A 38 5.61 9.02 -19.71
CA VAL A 38 4.57 9.51 -20.61
C VAL A 38 4.54 11.04 -20.64
N GLU A 39 3.95 11.61 -21.66
CA GLU A 39 3.82 13.07 -21.76
C GLU A 39 2.80 13.62 -20.77
N ASP A 40 1.67 12.93 -20.60
CA ASP A 40 0.54 13.36 -19.78
C ASP A 40 -0.19 12.14 -19.19
N LEU A 41 -0.19 12.01 -17.87
CA LEU A 41 -0.87 10.92 -17.16
C LEU A 41 -2.40 10.95 -17.32
N THR A 42 -2.98 12.11 -17.63
CA THR A 42 -4.44 12.23 -17.80
C THR A 42 -4.95 11.65 -19.11
N THR A 43 -4.05 11.39 -20.05
CA THR A 43 -4.38 10.82 -21.38
C THR A 43 -4.23 9.30 -21.44
N LEU A 44 -3.83 8.66 -20.33
CA LEU A 44 -3.62 7.21 -20.29
C LEU A 44 -4.94 6.44 -20.45
N ASP A 45 -4.98 5.55 -21.44
CA ASP A 45 -6.00 4.51 -21.56
C ASP A 45 -5.59 3.25 -20.80
N ALA A 46 -5.49 3.39 -19.47
CA ALA A 46 -5.10 2.31 -18.57
C ALA A 46 -5.92 2.39 -17.27
N LEU A 47 -6.35 1.23 -16.78
CA LEU A 47 -7.06 1.16 -15.50
C LEU A 47 -6.15 1.67 -14.36
N CYS A 48 -6.61 2.69 -13.64
CA CYS A 48 -5.94 3.22 -12.48
C CYS A 48 -6.24 2.37 -11.25
N LEU A 49 -5.23 1.76 -10.65
CA LEU A 49 -5.37 1.07 -9.36
C LEU A 49 -5.15 2.02 -8.18
N LYS A 50 -4.12 2.87 -8.30
CA LYS A 50 -3.81 3.93 -7.34
C LYS A 50 -2.97 5.02 -7.98
N VAL A 51 -3.00 6.18 -7.36
CA VAL A 51 -2.06 7.26 -7.62
C VAL A 51 -1.23 7.48 -6.36
N ALA A 52 0.08 7.32 -6.45
CA ALA A 52 0.98 7.61 -5.35
C ALA A 52 1.63 8.97 -5.52
N ILE A 53 1.75 9.71 -4.43
CA ILE A 53 2.50 10.96 -4.37
C ILE A 53 3.82 10.68 -3.67
N CYS A 54 4.91 11.04 -4.32
CA CYS A 54 6.26 11.02 -3.77
C CYS A 54 6.71 12.45 -3.44
N ASN A 55 7.09 12.66 -2.20
CA ASN A 55 7.84 13.84 -1.78
C ASN A 55 9.15 13.36 -1.17
N PHE A 56 10.25 13.56 -1.87
CA PHE A 56 11.57 13.09 -1.45
C PHE A 56 12.11 13.74 -0.19
N ASP A 57 11.55 14.89 0.21
CA ASP A 57 11.90 15.61 1.44
C ASP A 57 11.02 15.18 2.63
N GLY A 58 10.01 14.35 2.37
CA GLY A 58 9.10 13.78 3.37
C GLY A 58 7.64 13.91 2.99
N ALA A 59 6.91 12.81 3.03
CA ALA A 59 5.48 12.75 2.71
C ALA A 59 4.65 13.73 3.57
N HIS A 60 5.04 13.92 4.85
CA HIS A 60 4.34 14.81 5.80
C HIS A 60 4.29 16.27 5.33
N LEU A 61 5.26 16.73 4.52
CA LEU A 61 5.31 18.11 4.03
C LEU A 61 4.16 18.45 3.05
N SER A 62 3.60 17.45 2.40
CA SER A 62 2.53 17.62 1.41
C SER A 62 1.23 16.90 1.76
N PHE A 63 1.27 15.94 2.69
CA PHE A 63 0.13 15.09 3.05
C PHE A 63 -1.10 15.90 3.50
N ASP A 64 -0.95 16.85 4.41
CA ASP A 64 -2.07 17.64 4.93
C ASP A 64 -2.73 18.52 3.86
N TYR A 65 -1.94 19.04 2.91
CA TYR A 65 -2.47 19.78 1.77
C TYR A 65 -3.43 18.92 0.94
N PHE A 66 -2.98 17.71 0.56
CA PHE A 66 -3.78 16.81 -0.27
C PHE A 66 -4.96 16.22 0.51
N ARG A 67 -4.77 15.86 1.77
CA ARG A 67 -5.83 15.39 2.66
C ARG A 67 -6.93 16.44 2.82
N GLY A 68 -6.56 17.70 3.07
CA GLY A 68 -7.53 18.79 3.18
C GLY A 68 -8.38 18.99 1.93
N LYS A 69 -7.80 18.74 0.74
CA LYS A 69 -8.45 18.94 -0.56
C LYS A 69 -9.30 17.75 -1.03
N TYR A 70 -8.92 16.51 -0.70
CA TYR A 70 -9.48 15.33 -1.34
C TYR A 70 -10.09 14.28 -0.40
N LYS A 71 -9.97 14.42 0.93
CA LYS A 71 -10.42 13.44 1.94
C LYS A 71 -11.87 12.95 1.77
N ASP A 72 -12.75 13.82 1.26
CA ASP A 72 -14.18 13.51 1.09
C ASP A 72 -14.47 12.81 -0.24
N ARG A 73 -13.47 12.62 -1.09
CA ARG A 73 -13.61 12.05 -2.43
C ARG A 73 -12.85 10.74 -2.63
N ILE A 74 -11.75 10.57 -1.92
CA ILE A 74 -10.85 9.44 -2.10
C ILE A 74 -10.15 9.12 -0.76
N LYS A 75 -9.85 7.84 -0.54
CA LYS A 75 -9.06 7.41 0.63
C LYS A 75 -7.59 7.76 0.40
N ILE A 76 -6.97 8.42 1.39
CA ILE A 76 -5.55 8.79 1.35
C ILE A 76 -4.86 8.09 2.50
N VAL A 77 -3.84 7.32 2.20
CA VAL A 77 -3.07 6.53 3.17
C VAL A 77 -1.58 6.79 3.03
N THR A 78 -0.87 6.87 4.14
CA THR A 78 0.59 6.89 4.13
C THR A 78 1.13 5.50 3.82
N SER A 79 2.13 5.42 2.95
CA SER A 79 2.76 4.16 2.52
C SER A 79 4.29 4.19 2.65
N GLY A 80 4.80 5.03 3.56
CA GLY A 80 6.22 5.19 3.89
C GLY A 80 6.61 6.63 4.14
N ASN A 81 7.91 6.87 4.38
CA ASN A 81 8.41 8.17 4.79
C ASN A 81 8.27 9.26 3.71
N ILE A 82 8.34 8.87 2.43
CA ILE A 82 8.26 9.79 1.27
C ILE A 82 6.99 9.59 0.44
N TRP A 83 6.09 8.67 0.84
CA TRP A 83 4.94 8.26 0.05
C TRP A 83 3.61 8.40 0.76
N PHE A 84 2.59 8.79 0.01
CA PHE A 84 1.19 8.56 0.34
C PHE A 84 0.40 8.24 -0.93
N ASP A 85 -0.63 7.42 -0.76
CA ASP A 85 -1.41 6.84 -1.84
C ASP A 85 -2.84 7.37 -1.83
N PHE A 86 -3.34 7.68 -3.02
CA PHE A 86 -4.76 7.85 -3.30
C PHE A 86 -5.31 6.52 -3.81
N ILE A 87 -6.23 5.94 -3.06
CA ILE A 87 -6.84 4.64 -3.36
C ILE A 87 -8.36 4.73 -3.32
N ALA A 88 -9.04 3.75 -3.92
CA ALA A 88 -10.49 3.68 -3.83
C ALA A 88 -10.94 3.62 -2.36
N PRO A 89 -12.06 4.25 -1.98
CA PRO A 89 -12.51 4.32 -0.59
C PRO A 89 -12.67 2.96 0.10
N ASN A 90 -13.01 1.93 -0.68
CA ASN A 90 -13.20 0.55 -0.23
C ASN A 90 -11.97 -0.35 -0.47
N ALA A 91 -10.84 0.22 -0.93
CA ALA A 91 -9.61 -0.55 -1.12
C ALA A 91 -8.82 -0.62 0.19
N ASP A 92 -8.59 -1.82 0.67
CA ASP A 92 -7.70 -2.16 1.77
C ASP A 92 -7.17 -3.59 1.63
N LYS A 93 -6.19 -3.96 2.45
CA LYS A 93 -5.58 -5.29 2.41
C LYS A 93 -6.54 -6.40 2.83
N GLY A 94 -7.46 -6.12 3.74
CA GLY A 94 -8.49 -7.08 4.16
C GLY A 94 -9.49 -7.38 3.05
N MET A 95 -9.93 -6.38 2.30
CA MET A 95 -10.78 -6.58 1.10
C MET A 95 -10.05 -7.38 0.02
N GLY A 96 -8.77 -7.08 -0.21
CA GLY A 96 -7.94 -7.86 -1.13
C GLY A 96 -7.83 -9.32 -0.71
N LEU A 97 -7.55 -9.58 0.57
CA LEU A 97 -7.46 -10.93 1.12
C LEU A 97 -8.80 -11.68 1.02
N LYS A 98 -9.91 -11.05 1.38
CA LYS A 98 -11.26 -11.63 1.23
C LYS A 98 -11.56 -12.04 -0.20
N ALA A 99 -11.21 -11.19 -1.17
CA ALA A 99 -11.42 -11.49 -2.59
C ALA A 99 -10.57 -12.69 -3.05
N ILE A 100 -9.30 -12.77 -2.64
CA ILE A 100 -8.40 -13.87 -2.95
C ILE A 100 -8.87 -15.17 -2.29
N ALA A 101 -9.21 -15.15 -1.00
CA ALA A 101 -9.70 -16.31 -0.27
C ALA A 101 -10.99 -16.87 -0.91
N ALA A 102 -11.93 -15.99 -1.25
CA ALA A 102 -13.16 -16.37 -1.95
C ALA A 102 -12.89 -16.99 -3.34
N HIS A 103 -11.94 -16.42 -4.09
CA HIS A 103 -11.56 -16.94 -5.41
C HIS A 103 -10.92 -18.33 -5.33
N LEU A 104 -10.12 -18.57 -4.29
CA LEU A 104 -9.45 -19.85 -4.06
C LEU A 104 -10.32 -20.88 -3.32
N GLY A 105 -11.47 -20.47 -2.79
CA GLY A 105 -12.34 -21.32 -1.97
C GLY A 105 -11.73 -21.63 -0.59
N VAL A 106 -10.87 -20.74 -0.07
CA VAL A 106 -10.17 -20.90 1.21
C VAL A 106 -10.96 -20.16 2.30
N LEU A 107 -11.13 -20.80 3.46
CA LEU A 107 -11.84 -20.23 4.61
C LEU A 107 -10.90 -19.33 5.45
N PRO A 108 -11.42 -18.39 6.24
CA PRO A 108 -10.60 -17.53 7.10
C PRO A 108 -9.71 -18.29 8.08
N ASP A 109 -10.15 -19.42 8.62
CA ASP A 109 -9.40 -20.27 9.53
C ASP A 109 -8.30 -21.11 8.85
N GLU A 110 -8.30 -21.15 7.52
CA GLU A 110 -7.23 -21.73 6.71
C GLU A 110 -6.20 -20.69 6.24
N CYS A 111 -6.38 -19.42 6.62
CA CYS A 111 -5.49 -18.33 6.27
C CYS A 111 -4.60 -17.93 7.46
N MET A 112 -3.36 -17.59 7.19
CA MET A 112 -2.46 -16.96 8.15
C MET A 112 -2.04 -15.58 7.64
N THR A 113 -2.05 -14.56 8.51
CA THR A 113 -1.72 -13.18 8.14
C THR A 113 -0.67 -12.59 9.07
N PHE A 114 0.19 -11.72 8.49
CA PHE A 114 1.21 -11.00 9.21
C PHE A 114 1.15 -9.51 8.83
N GLY A 115 1.27 -8.62 9.83
CA GLY A 115 1.18 -7.19 9.57
C GLY A 115 1.88 -6.36 10.64
N ASP A 116 2.29 -5.13 10.28
CA ASP A 116 3.03 -4.23 11.15
C ASP A 116 2.50 -2.78 11.11
N GLN A 117 1.61 -2.45 10.18
CA GLN A 117 1.13 -1.09 9.98
C GLN A 117 -0.40 -0.98 10.02
N TYR A 118 -0.89 0.26 10.13
CA TYR A 118 -2.33 0.54 10.20
C TYR A 118 -3.12 0.06 8.98
N ASN A 119 -2.48 -0.05 7.80
CA ASN A 119 -3.10 -0.58 6.59
C ASN A 119 -3.24 -2.11 6.58
N ASP A 120 -2.75 -2.79 7.62
CA ASP A 120 -2.86 -4.24 7.82
C ASP A 120 -4.02 -4.63 8.74
N ILE A 121 -4.65 -3.66 9.43
CA ILE A 121 -5.66 -3.92 10.47
C ILE A 121 -6.80 -4.79 9.94
N GLU A 122 -7.36 -4.47 8.79
CA GLU A 122 -8.45 -5.21 8.19
C GLU A 122 -8.04 -6.64 7.79
N MET A 123 -6.79 -6.81 7.38
CA MET A 123 -6.21 -8.12 7.06
C MET A 123 -5.94 -8.95 8.32
N LEU A 124 -5.40 -8.33 9.36
CA LEU A 124 -5.17 -8.98 10.66
C LEU A 124 -6.48 -9.42 11.33
N SER A 125 -7.55 -8.64 11.15
CA SER A 125 -8.88 -8.96 11.69
C SER A 125 -9.64 -10.03 10.90
N PHE A 126 -9.11 -10.49 9.76
CA PHE A 126 -9.80 -11.42 8.87
C PHE A 126 -9.76 -12.88 9.35
N THR A 127 -8.65 -13.29 9.97
CA THR A 127 -8.38 -14.69 10.35
C THR A 127 -8.04 -14.82 11.84
N PRO A 128 -8.40 -15.95 12.50
CA PRO A 128 -7.93 -16.24 13.86
C PRO A 128 -6.43 -16.53 13.93
N HIS A 129 -5.75 -16.80 12.80
CA HIS A 129 -4.31 -17.03 12.72
C HIS A 129 -3.57 -15.78 12.24
N SER A 130 -3.88 -14.64 12.86
CA SER A 130 -3.25 -13.35 12.55
C SER A 130 -2.13 -13.01 13.54
N TYR A 131 -1.04 -12.47 13.03
CA TYR A 131 0.16 -12.14 13.79
C TYR A 131 0.56 -10.68 13.54
N ALA A 132 0.54 -9.85 14.58
CA ALA A 132 1.20 -8.57 14.55
C ALA A 132 2.71 -8.78 14.74
N MET A 133 3.53 -8.08 13.95
CA MET A 133 4.97 -8.08 14.14
C MET A 133 5.32 -7.39 15.46
N ALA A 134 6.35 -7.85 16.17
CA ALA A 134 6.75 -7.28 17.45
C ALA A 134 7.16 -5.79 17.37
N ASN A 135 7.59 -5.34 16.19
CA ASN A 135 7.92 -3.94 15.88
C ASN A 135 6.78 -3.17 15.19
N CYS A 136 5.54 -3.65 15.28
CA CYS A 136 4.40 -3.01 14.65
C CYS A 136 4.14 -1.60 15.20
N ALA A 137 3.40 -0.80 14.43
CA ALA A 137 2.94 0.52 14.85
C ALA A 137 2.02 0.39 16.08
N GLU A 138 2.08 1.39 16.99
CA GLU A 138 1.34 1.40 18.25
C GLU A 138 -0.16 1.15 18.04
N GLY A 139 -0.70 0.15 18.73
CA GLY A 139 -2.12 -0.20 18.69
C GLY A 139 -2.51 -1.20 17.60
N VAL A 140 -1.63 -1.52 16.64
CA VAL A 140 -1.88 -2.52 15.59
C VAL A 140 -1.98 -3.92 16.20
N GLU A 141 -1.23 -4.21 17.24
CA GLU A 141 -1.25 -5.49 17.97
C GLU A 141 -2.63 -5.91 18.47
N ARG A 142 -3.52 -4.94 18.72
CA ARG A 142 -4.88 -5.19 19.24
C ARG A 142 -5.81 -5.84 18.21
N TYR A 143 -5.43 -5.82 16.94
CA TYR A 143 -6.23 -6.36 15.83
C TYR A 143 -5.75 -7.72 15.35
N ALA A 144 -4.66 -8.23 15.91
CA ALA A 144 -4.15 -9.57 15.66
C ALA A 144 -4.44 -10.50 16.84
N ALA A 145 -4.59 -11.79 16.56
CA ALA A 145 -4.76 -12.80 17.60
C ALA A 145 -3.46 -13.09 18.36
N HIS A 146 -2.32 -12.89 17.70
CA HIS A 146 -0.99 -13.21 18.20
C HIS A 146 0.03 -12.13 17.85
N GLN A 147 1.22 -12.23 18.46
CA GLN A 147 2.40 -11.45 18.07
C GLN A 147 3.55 -12.39 17.73
N THR A 148 4.48 -11.94 16.88
CA THR A 148 5.69 -12.68 16.51
C THR A 148 6.86 -11.75 16.21
N GLU A 149 8.07 -12.22 16.46
CA GLU A 149 9.31 -11.55 16.05
C GLU A 149 9.56 -11.70 14.55
N THR A 150 9.26 -12.88 14.00
CA THR A 150 9.51 -13.19 12.58
C THR A 150 8.41 -14.05 11.99
N VAL A 151 8.13 -13.84 10.70
CA VAL A 151 7.20 -14.68 9.92
C VAL A 151 7.74 -16.12 9.86
N GLU A 152 9.04 -16.28 9.69
CA GLU A 152 9.70 -17.57 9.55
C GLU A 152 9.47 -18.49 10.76
N GLU A 153 9.52 -17.93 11.98
CA GLU A 153 9.27 -18.67 13.22
C GLU A 153 7.89 -19.35 13.19
N GLN A 154 6.85 -18.62 12.80
CA GLN A 154 5.50 -19.15 12.74
C GLN A 154 5.32 -20.18 11.62
N LEU A 155 5.93 -19.95 10.46
CA LEU A 155 5.85 -20.90 9.35
C LEU A 155 6.59 -22.21 9.64
N ARG A 156 7.68 -22.19 10.41
CA ARG A 156 8.39 -23.40 10.84
C ARG A 156 7.56 -24.31 11.76
N MET A 157 6.59 -23.76 12.48
CA MET A 157 5.70 -24.56 13.34
C MET A 157 4.62 -25.31 12.56
N LEU A 158 4.47 -25.03 11.26
CA LEU A 158 3.54 -25.73 10.39
C LEU A 158 4.18 -26.95 9.66
N LEU A 159 5.51 -27.06 9.75
CA LEU A 159 6.30 -28.15 9.13
C LEU A 159 6.61 -29.25 10.12
#